data_fdc1de3b7cea999fb8266c3655cc2893
#
_entry.id   fdc1de3b7cea999fb8266c3655cc2893
#
_cell.length_a   1.000
_cell.length_b   1.000
_cell.length_c   1.000
_cell.angle_alpha   90.00
_cell.angle_beta   90.00
_cell.angle_gamma   90.00
#
_symmetry.space_group_name_H-M   'P 1'
#
loop_
_entity.id
_entity.type
_entity.pdbx_description
1 polymer ?
#
loop_
_entity_poly.entity_id
_entity_poly.type
_entity_poly.pdbx_seq_one_letter_code
_entity_poly.pdbx_strand_id
1 'polypeptide(L)'
;QQFQNLVSEQISDKLEVVFLPYKAAMWDSLESVWMAAAADENCETYVVPIPYYERNPDGTFSKYHYEGEELPDYVPVTYYENYEIEKRWPDIVYIHNPYDQYNYVTSIDPRFYSYELKKRTDMLVYIPYYSTAGGMSEAQATCSAYYQADRIIMQAEKYRKFYDPALPKEKLLPLGSPKFDRIIRICKNPPEPPADWKEKLEGKKVCFYNTSLGGMLADTEAFLKKMEYVFSCFKD
;
A
#
# COMPACT_ATOMS: atom_id res chain seq x y z
N GLN A 1 -23.53 -21.56 33.22
CA GLN A 1 -24.26 -20.40 32.65
C GLN A 1 -23.62 -19.05 33.02
N GLN A 2 -23.24 -18.80 34.30
CA GLN A 2 -22.47 -17.59 34.68
C GLN A 2 -21.11 -17.48 34.01
N PHE A 3 -20.36 -18.58 33.87
CA PHE A 3 -19.07 -18.61 33.16
C PHE A 3 -19.25 -18.42 31.64
N GLN A 4 -20.30 -19.01 31.06
CA GLN A 4 -20.63 -18.81 29.63
C GLN A 4 -21.03 -17.35 29.35
N ASN A 5 -21.79 -16.71 30.23
CA ASN A 5 -22.13 -15.29 30.09
C ASN A 5 -20.90 -14.38 30.23
N LEU A 6 -20.02 -14.66 31.19
CA LEU A 6 -18.74 -13.91 31.35
C LEU A 6 -17.84 -14.08 30.16
N VAL A 7 -17.76 -15.27 29.56
CA VAL A 7 -16.96 -15.52 28.34
C VAL A 7 -17.57 -14.79 27.16
N SER A 8 -18.88 -14.83 26.96
CA SER A 8 -19.57 -14.12 25.87
C SER A 8 -19.55 -12.57 26.01
N GLU A 9 -19.39 -12.06 27.23
CA GLU A 9 -19.25 -10.62 27.49
C GLU A 9 -17.82 -10.12 27.35
N GLN A 10 -16.82 -11.00 27.42
CA GLN A 10 -15.39 -10.64 27.39
C GLN A 10 -14.64 -11.09 26.12
N ILE A 11 -15.22 -11.99 25.34
CA ILE A 11 -14.64 -12.43 24.07
C ILE A 11 -15.47 -11.78 22.96
N SER A 12 -14.84 -10.90 22.20
CA SER A 12 -15.43 -10.39 20.96
C SER A 12 -15.56 -11.54 19.97
N ASP A 13 -16.78 -11.81 19.50
CA ASP A 13 -17.02 -12.76 18.39
C ASP A 13 -16.61 -12.15 17.03
N LYS A 14 -16.07 -10.92 17.03
CA LYS A 14 -15.67 -10.21 15.82
C LYS A 14 -14.23 -10.50 15.47
N LEU A 15 -13.98 -10.62 14.17
CA LEU A 15 -12.63 -10.69 13.63
C LEU A 15 -11.92 -9.34 13.81
N GLU A 16 -10.79 -9.32 14.45
CA GLU A 16 -9.93 -8.14 14.52
C GLU A 16 -9.10 -8.01 13.26
N VAL A 17 -9.37 -6.96 12.48
CA VAL A 17 -8.76 -6.73 11.15
C VAL A 17 -7.92 -5.45 11.17
N VAL A 18 -6.64 -5.56 10.93
CA VAL A 18 -5.67 -4.47 11.03
C VAL A 18 -5.08 -4.11 9.69
N PHE A 19 -5.04 -2.82 9.39
CA PHE A 19 -4.45 -2.26 8.19
C PHE A 19 -3.21 -1.45 8.56
N LEU A 20 -2.05 -1.79 7.98
CA LEU A 20 -0.75 -1.18 8.28
C LEU A 20 -0.23 -0.35 7.10
N PRO A 21 -0.81 0.82 6.79
CA PRO A 21 -0.24 1.73 5.80
C PRO A 21 1.05 2.36 6.34
N TYR A 22 2.08 2.55 5.47
CA TYR A 22 3.30 3.25 5.87
C TYR A 22 3.44 4.62 5.20
N LYS A 23 2.75 4.86 4.07
CA LYS A 23 2.67 6.15 3.39
C LYS A 23 1.23 6.50 3.07
N ALA A 24 0.81 7.70 3.44
CA ALA A 24 -0.55 8.18 3.19
C ALA A 24 -0.89 8.22 1.71
N ALA A 25 0.07 8.59 0.83
CA ALA A 25 -0.10 8.59 -0.61
C ALA A 25 -0.39 7.19 -1.22
N MET A 26 -0.18 6.12 -0.46
CA MET A 26 -0.43 4.72 -0.89
C MET A 26 -1.69 4.12 -0.24
N TRP A 27 -2.42 4.90 0.56
CA TRP A 27 -3.64 4.47 1.27
C TRP A 27 -4.70 3.87 0.34
N ASP A 28 -4.81 4.39 -0.88
CA ASP A 28 -5.74 3.92 -1.90
C ASP A 28 -5.61 2.44 -2.25
N SER A 29 -4.49 1.81 -1.91
CA SER A 29 -4.29 0.36 -2.06
C SER A 29 -4.98 -0.49 -0.98
N LEU A 30 -5.37 0.10 0.15
CA LEU A 30 -6.02 -0.56 1.28
C LEU A 30 -7.44 -0.05 1.53
N GLU A 31 -7.75 1.17 1.10
CA GLU A 31 -8.95 1.93 1.45
C GLU A 31 -10.26 1.17 1.21
N SER A 32 -10.48 0.61 0.01
CA SER A 32 -11.75 -0.06 -0.30
C SER A 32 -11.91 -1.38 0.47
N VAL A 33 -10.82 -2.07 0.78
CA VAL A 33 -10.84 -3.27 1.62
C VAL A 33 -11.16 -2.90 3.06
N TRP A 34 -10.54 -1.83 3.60
CA TRP A 34 -10.87 -1.31 4.91
C TRP A 34 -12.35 -0.89 5.00
N MET A 35 -12.85 -0.14 4.01
CA MET A 35 -14.25 0.28 3.99
C MET A 35 -15.21 -0.91 4.03
N ALA A 36 -14.91 -1.98 3.30
CA ALA A 36 -15.71 -3.19 3.31
C ALA A 36 -15.68 -3.90 4.67
N ALA A 37 -14.49 -4.05 5.26
CA ALA A 37 -14.35 -4.65 6.59
C ALA A 37 -15.00 -3.80 7.69
N ALA A 38 -14.87 -2.46 7.62
CA ALA A 38 -15.47 -1.55 8.59
C ALA A 38 -17.02 -1.51 8.51
N ALA A 39 -17.58 -1.89 7.36
CA ALA A 39 -19.03 -2.01 7.19
C ALA A 39 -19.59 -3.39 7.59
N ASP A 40 -18.73 -4.38 7.83
CA ASP A 40 -19.15 -5.72 8.24
C ASP A 40 -19.30 -5.79 9.77
N GLU A 41 -20.48 -6.20 10.22
CA GLU A 41 -20.79 -6.32 11.66
C GLU A 41 -19.95 -7.37 12.40
N ASN A 42 -19.38 -8.32 11.67
CA ASN A 42 -18.49 -9.36 12.21
C ASN A 42 -17.01 -8.94 12.26
N CYS A 43 -16.69 -7.70 11.88
CA CYS A 43 -15.32 -7.19 11.92
C CYS A 43 -15.18 -6.03 12.91
N GLU A 44 -14.04 -5.98 13.57
CA GLU A 44 -13.54 -4.82 14.30
C GLU A 44 -12.25 -4.37 13.59
N THR A 45 -12.25 -3.15 13.04
CA THR A 45 -11.17 -2.70 12.16
C THR A 45 -10.29 -1.64 12.81
N TYR A 46 -8.98 -1.76 12.60
CA TYR A 46 -7.98 -0.79 13.03
C TYR A 46 -7.12 -0.35 11.86
N VAL A 47 -6.97 0.95 11.68
CA VAL A 47 -5.98 1.53 10.76
C VAL A 47 -4.82 2.04 11.60
N VAL A 48 -3.68 1.39 11.47
CA VAL A 48 -2.49 1.61 12.28
C VAL A 48 -1.33 1.99 11.36
N PRO A 49 -1.18 3.28 11.01
CA PRO A 49 -0.05 3.72 10.21
C PRO A 49 1.26 3.39 10.90
N ILE A 50 2.20 2.83 10.16
CA ILE A 50 3.49 2.41 10.70
C ILE A 50 4.60 3.36 10.27
N PRO A 51 5.59 3.62 11.15
CA PRO A 51 6.70 4.50 10.83
C PRO A 51 7.67 3.87 9.84
N TYR A 52 8.42 4.73 9.15
CA TYR A 52 9.50 4.32 8.26
C TYR A 52 10.68 5.28 8.34
N TYR A 53 11.81 4.84 7.83
CA TYR A 53 13.07 5.58 7.80
C TYR A 53 13.58 5.72 6.37
N GLU A 54 14.23 6.83 6.06
CA GLU A 54 15.10 6.92 4.89
C GLU A 54 16.37 6.11 5.15
N ARG A 55 17.01 5.65 4.07
CA ARG A 55 18.28 4.93 4.17
C ARG A 55 19.44 5.76 3.64
N ASN A 56 20.55 5.68 4.37
CA ASN A 56 21.85 6.12 3.87
C ASN A 56 22.39 5.14 2.82
N PRO A 57 23.37 5.54 1.99
CA PRO A 57 23.99 4.64 1.00
C PRO A 57 24.63 3.38 1.61
N ASP A 58 25.03 3.42 2.88
CA ASP A 58 25.58 2.28 3.63
C ASP A 58 24.48 1.35 4.21
N GLY A 59 23.21 1.67 3.96
CA GLY A 59 22.06 0.90 4.42
C GLY A 59 21.58 1.22 5.84
N THR A 60 22.26 2.11 6.56
CA THR A 60 21.81 2.56 7.90
C THR A 60 20.56 3.43 7.80
N PHE A 61 19.81 3.51 8.89
CA PHE A 61 18.62 4.36 8.97
C PHE A 61 19.04 5.82 9.18
N SER A 62 18.34 6.73 8.47
CA SER A 62 18.53 8.16 8.61
C SER A 62 17.24 8.83 9.14
N LYS A 63 16.53 9.57 8.31
CA LYS A 63 15.39 10.35 8.75
C LYS A 63 14.16 9.48 9.06
N TYR A 64 13.59 9.68 10.26
CA TYR A 64 12.32 9.08 10.67
C TYR A 64 11.12 9.81 10.04
N HIS A 65 10.11 9.04 9.65
CA HIS A 65 8.84 9.53 9.12
C HIS A 65 7.66 8.77 9.74
N TYR A 66 6.57 9.50 9.94
CA TYR A 66 5.27 8.97 10.30
C TYR A 66 4.19 9.80 9.61
N GLU A 67 3.36 9.18 8.79
CA GLU A 67 2.35 9.85 7.96
C GLU A 67 0.91 9.55 8.42
N GLY A 68 0.71 9.20 9.69
CA GLY A 68 -0.63 8.90 10.21
C GLY A 68 -1.58 10.09 10.14
N GLU A 69 -1.06 11.31 10.36
CA GLU A 69 -1.83 12.55 10.29
C GLU A 69 -2.16 13.00 8.86
N GLU A 70 -1.51 12.41 7.86
CA GLU A 70 -1.70 12.71 6.45
C GLU A 70 -2.79 11.82 5.80
N LEU A 71 -3.31 10.81 6.53
CA LEU A 71 -4.44 10.02 6.06
C LEU A 71 -5.71 10.89 6.03
N PRO A 72 -6.70 10.55 5.17
CA PRO A 72 -7.95 11.30 5.10
C PRO A 72 -8.68 11.35 6.46
N ASP A 73 -9.30 12.49 6.80
CA ASP A 73 -9.97 12.74 8.08
C ASP A 73 -11.07 11.71 8.44
N TYR A 74 -11.64 11.04 7.44
CA TYR A 74 -12.66 10.01 7.67
C TYR A 74 -12.08 8.64 8.10
N VAL A 75 -10.75 8.50 8.13
CA VAL A 75 -10.08 7.26 8.53
C VAL A 75 -9.78 7.32 10.04
N PRO A 76 -10.34 6.43 10.86
CA PRO A 76 -10.05 6.39 12.29
C PRO A 76 -8.64 5.81 12.50
N VAL A 77 -7.66 6.67 12.70
CA VAL A 77 -6.26 6.29 12.89
C VAL A 77 -5.99 5.91 14.33
N THR A 78 -5.39 4.76 14.54
CA THR A 78 -4.80 4.36 15.82
C THR A 78 -3.28 4.52 15.74
N TYR A 79 -2.69 5.27 16.67
CA TYR A 79 -1.24 5.43 16.73
C TYR A 79 -0.56 4.08 17.02
N TYR A 80 0.49 3.74 16.28
CA TYR A 80 1.07 2.39 16.28
C TYR A 80 1.59 1.92 17.66
N GLU A 81 2.02 2.84 18.53
CA GLU A 81 2.46 2.50 19.90
C GLU A 81 1.27 2.18 20.82
N ASN A 82 0.07 2.65 20.48
CA ASN A 82 -1.14 2.39 21.26
C ASN A 82 -1.82 1.09 20.84
N TYR A 83 -1.44 0.51 19.70
CA TYR A 83 -2.09 -0.70 19.20
C TYR A 83 -1.48 -2.01 19.74
N GLU A 84 -0.33 -2.03 20.31
CA GLU A 84 0.34 -3.18 20.96
C GLU A 84 0.13 -4.54 20.24
N ILE A 85 0.46 -4.62 18.95
CA ILE A 85 0.22 -5.79 18.10
C ILE A 85 0.76 -7.11 18.69
N GLU A 86 1.81 -7.02 19.51
CA GLU A 86 2.41 -8.16 20.22
C GLU A 86 1.50 -8.79 21.28
N LYS A 87 0.53 -8.01 21.80
CA LYS A 87 -0.41 -8.47 22.83
C LYS A 87 -1.77 -8.81 22.27
N ARG A 88 -2.16 -8.13 21.20
CA ARG A 88 -3.53 -8.25 20.66
C ARG A 88 -3.72 -9.49 19.81
N TRP A 89 -2.72 -9.90 19.02
CA TRP A 89 -2.79 -11.03 18.11
C TRP A 89 -4.00 -10.95 17.16
N PRO A 90 -4.06 -9.93 16.28
CA PRO A 90 -5.21 -9.76 15.40
C PRO A 90 -5.39 -10.95 14.45
N ASP A 91 -6.65 -11.26 14.11
CA ASP A 91 -7.00 -12.34 13.19
C ASP A 91 -6.42 -12.09 11.79
N ILE A 92 -6.51 -10.85 11.29
CA ILE A 92 -6.06 -10.50 9.94
C ILE A 92 -5.23 -9.21 9.96
N VAL A 93 -4.05 -9.25 9.36
CA VAL A 93 -3.21 -8.08 9.13
C VAL A 93 -3.03 -7.85 7.63
N TYR A 94 -3.39 -6.65 7.17
CA TYR A 94 -3.15 -6.19 5.80
C TYR A 94 -1.92 -5.30 5.72
N ILE A 95 -0.99 -5.64 4.83
CA ILE A 95 0.20 -4.84 4.51
C ILE A 95 0.25 -4.50 3.02
N HIS A 96 0.90 -3.40 2.67
CA HIS A 96 1.13 -3.03 1.27
C HIS A 96 2.62 -2.82 0.91
N ASN A 97 3.51 -2.85 1.88
CA ASN A 97 4.96 -2.83 1.65
C ASN A 97 5.51 -4.27 1.58
N PRO A 98 6.08 -4.70 0.45
CA PRO A 98 6.55 -6.08 0.31
C PRO A 98 8.04 -6.27 0.60
N TYR A 99 8.80 -5.19 0.86
CA TYR A 99 10.28 -5.22 0.76
C TYR A 99 10.99 -5.52 2.08
N ASP A 100 10.35 -5.34 3.23
CA ASP A 100 10.99 -5.45 4.55
C ASP A 100 12.32 -4.64 4.59
N GLN A 101 13.45 -5.30 4.93
CA GLN A 101 14.78 -4.69 4.96
C GLN A 101 15.42 -4.47 3.58
N TYR A 102 14.82 -4.97 2.50
CA TYR A 102 15.46 -4.98 1.17
C TYR A 102 15.14 -3.78 0.30
N ASN A 103 14.39 -2.79 0.77
CA ASN A 103 14.23 -1.53 0.06
C ASN A 103 15.45 -0.64 0.28
N TYR A 104 16.08 -0.19 -0.81
CA TYR A 104 17.30 0.62 -0.76
C TYR A 104 17.08 2.09 -0.40
N VAL A 105 15.86 2.60 -0.57
CA VAL A 105 15.55 4.03 -0.39
C VAL A 105 14.95 4.29 0.99
N THR A 106 14.03 3.43 1.40
CA THR A 106 13.34 3.54 2.70
C THR A 106 13.22 2.18 3.35
N SER A 107 13.00 2.15 4.65
CA SER A 107 12.63 0.93 5.38
C SER A 107 11.51 1.25 6.34
N ILE A 108 10.47 0.43 6.36
CA ILE A 108 9.53 0.45 7.49
C ILE A 108 10.27 0.09 8.77
N ASP A 109 9.71 0.45 9.92
CA ASP A 109 10.27 0.05 11.23
C ASP A 109 10.36 -1.49 11.29
N PRO A 110 11.51 -2.04 11.71
CA PRO A 110 11.74 -3.49 11.75
C PRO A 110 10.71 -4.29 12.54
N ARG A 111 10.03 -3.70 13.51
CA ARG A 111 8.93 -4.35 14.25
C ARG A 111 7.78 -4.79 13.36
N PHE A 112 7.61 -4.13 12.20
CA PHE A 112 6.55 -4.38 11.22
C PHE A 112 7.03 -5.09 9.95
N TYR A 113 8.24 -5.67 9.96
CA TYR A 113 8.65 -6.55 8.87
C TYR A 113 7.73 -7.76 8.77
N SER A 114 7.47 -8.23 7.56
CA SER A 114 6.48 -9.27 7.31
C SER A 114 6.71 -10.55 8.12
N TYR A 115 7.96 -10.92 8.34
CA TYR A 115 8.31 -12.10 9.16
C TYR A 115 8.09 -11.88 10.68
N GLU A 116 8.11 -10.63 11.16
CA GLU A 116 7.71 -10.31 12.53
C GLU A 116 6.19 -10.27 12.69
N LEU A 117 5.49 -9.69 11.71
CA LEU A 117 4.03 -9.67 11.69
C LEU A 117 3.44 -11.07 11.61
N LYS A 118 4.02 -11.96 10.77
CA LYS A 118 3.55 -13.35 10.63
C LYS A 118 3.57 -14.14 11.93
N LYS A 119 4.39 -13.78 12.88
CA LYS A 119 4.44 -14.41 14.21
C LYS A 119 3.31 -13.94 15.15
N ARG A 120 2.50 -12.94 14.74
CA ARG A 120 1.58 -12.20 15.62
C ARG A 120 0.19 -12.01 15.02
N THR A 121 -0.15 -12.78 14.00
CA THR A 121 -1.47 -12.79 13.36
C THR A 121 -1.77 -14.17 12.80
N ASP A 122 -3.03 -14.52 12.74
CA ASP A 122 -3.46 -15.77 12.12
C ASP A 122 -3.35 -15.68 10.59
N MET A 123 -3.67 -14.52 10.00
CA MET A 123 -3.61 -14.30 8.56
C MET A 123 -2.90 -12.99 8.21
N LEU A 124 -1.75 -13.10 7.53
CA LEU A 124 -1.06 -11.95 6.93
C LEU A 124 -1.42 -11.85 5.44
N VAL A 125 -1.97 -10.71 5.03
CA VAL A 125 -2.41 -10.45 3.66
C VAL A 125 -1.61 -9.30 3.05
N TYR A 126 -0.99 -9.55 1.90
CA TYR A 126 -0.30 -8.52 1.14
C TYR A 126 -1.17 -8.01 -0.01
N ILE A 127 -1.32 -6.69 -0.12
CA ILE A 127 -1.98 -5.99 -1.22
C ILE A 127 -0.99 -5.01 -1.88
N PRO A 128 -0.69 -5.13 -3.17
CA PRO A 128 0.23 -4.22 -3.85
C PRO A 128 -0.22 -2.76 -3.81
N TYR A 129 0.66 -1.85 -3.40
CA TYR A 129 0.41 -0.40 -3.47
C TYR A 129 0.57 0.17 -4.89
N TYR A 130 1.06 -0.61 -5.83
CA TYR A 130 1.29 -0.23 -7.22
C TYR A 130 0.36 -0.99 -8.17
N SER A 131 0.19 -0.47 -9.38
CA SER A 131 -0.51 -1.16 -10.46
C SER A 131 0.50 -1.82 -11.39
N THR A 132 0.29 -3.10 -11.71
CA THR A 132 1.15 -3.83 -12.63
C THR A 132 0.73 -3.52 -14.08
N ALA A 133 1.67 -3.02 -14.88
CA ALA A 133 1.49 -2.76 -16.31
C ALA A 133 2.56 -3.51 -17.10
N GLY A 134 2.13 -4.52 -17.85
CA GLY A 134 3.01 -5.30 -18.72
C GLY A 134 3.69 -6.48 -18.02
N GLY A 135 4.69 -6.26 -17.19
CA GLY A 135 5.46 -7.30 -16.51
C GLY A 135 5.89 -6.91 -15.10
N MET A 136 6.62 -7.80 -14.45
CA MET A 136 7.29 -7.57 -13.17
C MET A 136 8.78 -7.85 -13.33
N SER A 137 9.63 -7.06 -12.70
CA SER A 137 11.05 -7.39 -12.59
C SER A 137 11.26 -8.57 -11.64
N GLU A 138 12.40 -9.23 -11.73
CA GLU A 138 12.76 -10.31 -10.81
C GLU A 138 12.69 -9.86 -9.33
N ALA A 139 13.21 -8.68 -9.03
CA ALA A 139 13.15 -8.10 -7.69
C ALA A 139 11.72 -7.84 -7.20
N GLN A 140 10.78 -7.54 -8.10
CA GLN A 140 9.36 -7.42 -7.76
C GLN A 140 8.67 -8.77 -7.61
N ALA A 141 9.16 -9.80 -8.31
CA ALA A 141 8.59 -11.14 -8.30
C ALA A 141 8.97 -11.93 -7.01
N THR A 142 10.08 -11.54 -6.36
CA THR A 142 10.70 -12.27 -5.23
C THR A 142 10.76 -11.43 -3.95
N CYS A 143 9.80 -10.53 -3.74
CA CYS A 143 9.76 -9.71 -2.53
C CYS A 143 9.61 -10.56 -1.27
N SER A 144 10.31 -10.15 -0.20
CA SER A 144 10.38 -10.84 1.09
C SER A 144 8.99 -11.16 1.66
N ALA A 145 8.07 -10.21 1.65
CA ALA A 145 6.73 -10.39 2.21
C ALA A 145 5.91 -11.49 1.52
N TYR A 146 6.19 -11.84 0.27
CA TYR A 146 5.44 -12.90 -0.43
C TYR A 146 5.61 -14.27 0.21
N TYR A 147 6.78 -14.54 0.75
CA TYR A 147 7.07 -15.82 1.41
C TYR A 147 6.43 -15.89 2.80
N GLN A 148 6.21 -14.75 3.45
CA GLN A 148 5.62 -14.66 4.78
C GLN A 148 4.08 -14.56 4.74
N ALA A 149 3.52 -13.85 3.75
CA ALA A 149 2.09 -13.67 3.63
C ALA A 149 1.35 -14.98 3.39
N ASP A 150 0.17 -15.11 3.98
CA ASP A 150 -0.75 -16.24 3.73
C ASP A 150 -1.54 -16.02 2.44
N ARG A 151 -1.80 -14.76 2.09
CA ARG A 151 -2.49 -14.37 0.86
C ARG A 151 -1.81 -13.17 0.21
N ILE A 152 -1.74 -13.21 -1.11
CA ILE A 152 -1.19 -12.15 -1.96
C ILE A 152 -2.29 -11.77 -2.95
N ILE A 153 -2.76 -10.54 -2.90
CA ILE A 153 -3.78 -10.06 -3.82
C ILE A 153 -3.11 -9.66 -5.13
N MET A 154 -3.50 -10.29 -6.21
CA MET A 154 -3.02 -9.98 -7.57
C MET A 154 -4.05 -9.15 -8.32
N GLN A 155 -3.57 -8.23 -9.14
CA GLN A 155 -4.41 -7.39 -9.99
C GLN A 155 -5.23 -8.19 -11.00
N ALA A 156 -4.69 -9.30 -11.56
CA ALA A 156 -5.39 -10.20 -12.47
C ALA A 156 -4.64 -11.54 -12.62
N GLU A 157 -5.33 -12.58 -13.03
CA GLU A 157 -4.77 -13.92 -13.24
C GLU A 157 -3.57 -13.93 -14.21
N LYS A 158 -3.60 -13.10 -15.26
CA LYS A 158 -2.49 -12.98 -16.24
C LYS A 158 -1.15 -12.64 -15.64
N TYR A 159 -1.09 -12.09 -14.41
CA TYR A 159 0.14 -11.70 -13.71
C TYR A 159 0.73 -12.83 -12.88
N ARG A 160 0.02 -13.93 -12.61
CA ARG A 160 0.50 -15.10 -11.86
C ARG A 160 1.85 -15.62 -12.37
N LYS A 161 2.03 -15.63 -13.68
CA LYS A 161 3.25 -16.11 -14.34
C LYS A 161 4.52 -15.31 -14.03
N PHE A 162 4.39 -14.13 -13.43
CA PHE A 162 5.54 -13.28 -13.06
C PHE A 162 5.96 -13.47 -11.62
N TYR A 163 5.13 -14.10 -10.78
CA TYR A 163 5.52 -14.41 -9.40
C TYR A 163 6.46 -15.63 -9.36
N ASP A 164 7.28 -15.71 -8.31
CA ASP A 164 8.16 -16.84 -8.10
C ASP A 164 7.37 -18.16 -8.16
N PRO A 165 7.75 -19.12 -9.04
CA PRO A 165 7.10 -20.43 -9.10
C PRO A 165 7.15 -21.24 -7.81
N ALA A 166 8.06 -20.92 -6.89
CA ALA A 166 8.16 -21.55 -5.57
C ALA A 166 7.02 -21.14 -4.62
N LEU A 167 6.31 -20.03 -4.92
CA LEU A 167 5.17 -19.62 -4.11
C LEU A 167 3.97 -20.57 -4.33
N PRO A 168 3.33 -21.06 -3.25
CA PRO A 168 2.11 -21.84 -3.35
C PRO A 168 1.02 -21.11 -4.13
N LYS A 169 0.42 -21.77 -5.10
CA LYS A 169 -0.57 -21.16 -6.00
C LYS A 169 -1.81 -20.62 -5.27
N GLU A 170 -2.19 -21.27 -4.18
CA GLU A 170 -3.31 -20.91 -3.31
C GLU A 170 -3.09 -19.60 -2.54
N LYS A 171 -1.85 -19.14 -2.39
CA LYS A 171 -1.56 -17.83 -1.83
C LYS A 171 -1.92 -16.68 -2.78
N LEU A 172 -1.88 -16.93 -4.08
CA LEU A 172 -2.02 -15.92 -5.14
C LEU A 172 -3.50 -15.78 -5.53
N LEU A 173 -4.14 -14.69 -5.11
CA LEU A 173 -5.56 -14.43 -5.33
C LEU A 173 -5.77 -13.31 -6.37
N PRO A 174 -6.30 -13.61 -7.56
CA PRO A 174 -6.51 -12.63 -8.64
C PRO A 174 -7.79 -11.81 -8.44
N LEU A 175 -7.89 -11.05 -7.37
CA LEU A 175 -9.10 -10.34 -6.97
C LEU A 175 -9.21 -8.90 -7.52
N GLY A 176 -8.18 -8.40 -8.20
CA GLY A 176 -8.14 -7.02 -8.66
C GLY A 176 -7.20 -6.15 -7.83
N SER A 177 -7.29 -4.83 -8.02
CA SER A 177 -6.52 -3.85 -7.23
C SER A 177 -7.47 -2.83 -6.60
N PRO A 178 -7.46 -2.65 -5.28
CA PRO A 178 -8.28 -1.66 -4.59
C PRO A 178 -8.05 -0.22 -5.09
N LYS A 179 -6.89 0.08 -5.66
CA LYS A 179 -6.61 1.39 -6.29
C LYS A 179 -7.60 1.73 -7.40
N PHE A 180 -8.09 0.73 -8.15
CA PHE A 180 -9.08 0.97 -9.20
C PHE A 180 -10.44 1.37 -8.65
N ASP A 181 -10.81 0.93 -7.46
CA ASP A 181 -12.06 1.35 -6.81
C ASP A 181 -12.04 2.86 -6.54
N ARG A 182 -10.90 3.39 -6.05
CA ARG A 182 -10.70 4.83 -5.88
C ARG A 182 -10.71 5.58 -7.21
N ILE A 183 -10.01 5.07 -8.22
CA ILE A 183 -10.00 5.68 -9.56
C ILE A 183 -11.41 5.74 -10.13
N ILE A 184 -12.18 4.67 -10.04
CA ILE A 184 -13.57 4.62 -10.52
C ILE A 184 -14.44 5.63 -9.76
N ARG A 185 -14.29 5.76 -8.45
CA ARG A 185 -15.01 6.76 -7.64
C ARG A 185 -14.68 8.19 -8.08
N ILE A 186 -13.39 8.48 -8.28
CA ILE A 186 -12.92 9.80 -8.75
C ILE A 186 -13.44 10.09 -10.17
N CYS A 187 -13.43 9.11 -11.08
CA CYS A 187 -13.97 9.30 -12.43
C CYS A 187 -15.48 9.56 -12.45
N LYS A 188 -16.24 8.99 -11.48
CA LYS A 188 -17.69 9.26 -11.35
C LYS A 188 -17.98 10.63 -10.76
N ASN A 189 -17.15 11.09 -9.85
CA ASN A 189 -17.28 12.39 -9.16
C ASN A 189 -15.90 13.05 -9.11
N PRO A 190 -15.44 13.64 -10.25
CA PRO A 190 -14.12 14.22 -10.29
C PRO A 190 -14.05 15.45 -9.36
N PRO A 191 -12.98 15.56 -8.56
CA PRO A 191 -12.77 16.75 -7.74
C PRO A 191 -12.56 17.98 -8.62
N GLU A 192 -12.94 19.14 -8.12
CA GLU A 192 -12.59 20.42 -8.77
C GLU A 192 -11.06 20.54 -8.83
N PRO A 193 -10.51 21.04 -9.95
CA PRO A 193 -9.09 21.31 -10.02
C PRO A 193 -8.70 22.41 -9.00
N PRO A 194 -7.44 22.37 -8.49
CA PRO A 194 -6.94 23.44 -7.62
C PRO A 194 -7.21 24.83 -8.21
N ALA A 195 -7.57 25.79 -7.35
CA ALA A 195 -8.00 27.12 -7.79
C ALA A 195 -6.95 27.83 -8.68
N ASP A 196 -5.66 27.67 -8.35
CA ASP A 196 -4.52 28.21 -9.10
C ASP A 196 -4.31 27.52 -10.46
N TRP A 197 -4.88 26.33 -10.68
CA TRP A 197 -4.87 25.64 -11.96
C TRP A 197 -6.04 26.03 -12.85
N LYS A 198 -7.19 26.31 -12.25
CA LYS A 198 -8.44 26.60 -12.99
C LYS A 198 -8.24 27.74 -14.00
N GLU A 199 -7.67 28.86 -13.54
CA GLU A 199 -7.38 30.02 -14.39
C GLU A 199 -6.33 29.68 -15.48
N LYS A 200 -5.29 28.93 -15.13
CA LYS A 200 -4.21 28.55 -16.06
C LYS A 200 -4.66 27.57 -17.14
N LEU A 201 -5.67 26.76 -16.87
CA LEU A 201 -6.14 25.68 -17.76
C LEU A 201 -7.37 26.12 -18.59
N GLU A 202 -8.04 27.21 -18.23
CA GLU A 202 -9.25 27.66 -18.89
C GLU A 202 -9.01 27.85 -20.40
N GLY A 203 -9.86 27.22 -21.23
CA GLY A 203 -9.81 27.31 -22.69
C GLY A 203 -8.60 26.60 -23.34
N LYS A 204 -7.74 25.90 -22.57
CA LYS A 204 -6.54 25.23 -23.09
C LYS A 204 -6.74 23.73 -23.21
N LYS A 205 -6.04 23.13 -24.19
CA LYS A 205 -5.83 21.67 -24.21
C LYS A 205 -4.72 21.34 -23.22
N VAL A 206 -4.99 20.40 -22.31
CA VAL A 206 -4.03 19.97 -21.29
C VAL A 206 -3.36 18.68 -21.72
N CYS A 207 -2.03 18.70 -21.78
CA CYS A 207 -1.21 17.49 -21.97
C CYS A 207 -0.45 17.18 -20.69
N PHE A 208 -0.72 16.02 -20.09
CA PHE A 208 0.01 15.53 -18.93
C PHE A 208 1.13 14.59 -19.39
N TYR A 209 2.38 15.04 -19.23
CA TYR A 209 3.56 14.24 -19.53
C TYR A 209 4.17 13.69 -18.22
N ASN A 210 3.96 12.41 -17.97
CA ASN A 210 4.51 11.73 -16.80
C ASN A 210 5.85 11.08 -17.14
N THR A 211 6.87 11.31 -16.30
CA THR A 211 8.21 10.78 -16.45
C THR A 211 8.52 9.73 -15.37
N SER A 212 9.27 8.68 -15.70
CA SER A 212 9.70 7.68 -14.70
C SER A 212 11.06 8.06 -14.13
N LEU A 213 11.18 7.94 -12.80
CA LEU A 213 12.46 8.12 -12.11
C LEU A 213 13.53 7.15 -12.62
N GLY A 214 13.18 5.90 -12.91
CA GLY A 214 14.10 4.89 -13.42
C GLY A 214 14.73 5.28 -14.76
N GLY A 215 13.95 5.84 -15.68
CA GLY A 215 14.50 6.35 -16.96
C GLY A 215 15.45 7.53 -16.77
N MET A 216 15.16 8.42 -15.83
CA MET A 216 16.01 9.56 -15.50
C MET A 216 17.35 9.11 -14.88
N LEU A 217 17.33 8.14 -13.98
CA LEU A 217 18.52 7.64 -13.27
C LEU A 217 19.39 6.74 -14.17
N ALA A 218 18.81 6.05 -15.15
CA ALA A 218 19.54 5.14 -16.03
C ALA A 218 20.45 5.90 -17.02
N ASP A 219 19.95 7.01 -17.60
CA ASP A 219 20.68 7.88 -18.52
C ASP A 219 20.09 9.29 -18.49
N THR A 220 20.62 10.13 -17.61
CA THR A 220 20.13 11.49 -17.39
C THR A 220 20.27 12.37 -18.64
N GLU A 221 21.36 12.22 -19.42
CA GLU A 221 21.62 13.04 -20.62
C GLU A 221 20.59 12.73 -21.72
N ALA A 222 20.41 11.45 -22.03
CA ALA A 222 19.41 11.01 -23.00
C ALA A 222 17.99 11.37 -22.56
N PHE A 223 17.71 11.30 -21.26
CA PHE A 223 16.43 11.71 -20.68
C PHE A 223 16.18 13.21 -20.89
N LEU A 224 17.13 14.09 -20.59
CA LEU A 224 17.00 15.54 -20.78
C LEU A 224 16.81 15.91 -22.25
N LYS A 225 17.59 15.32 -23.18
CA LYS A 225 17.40 15.50 -24.63
C LYS A 225 15.99 15.12 -25.08
N LYS A 226 15.45 14.01 -24.55
CA LYS A 226 14.08 13.59 -24.83
C LYS A 226 13.06 14.59 -24.30
N MET A 227 13.26 15.15 -23.10
CA MET A 227 12.41 16.17 -22.53
C MET A 227 12.40 17.45 -23.38
N GLU A 228 13.56 17.93 -23.80
CA GLU A 228 13.69 19.08 -24.68
C GLU A 228 12.92 18.88 -26.00
N TYR A 229 13.07 17.69 -26.60
CA TYR A 229 12.32 17.33 -27.81
C TYR A 229 10.81 17.34 -27.58
N VAL A 230 10.33 16.69 -26.52
CA VAL A 230 8.91 16.64 -26.19
C VAL A 230 8.35 18.07 -25.98
N PHE A 231 9.03 18.91 -25.21
CA PHE A 231 8.57 20.29 -24.99
C PHE A 231 8.63 21.13 -26.25
N SER A 232 9.58 20.87 -27.15
CA SER A 232 9.62 21.60 -28.44
C SER A 232 8.40 21.32 -29.30
N CYS A 233 7.76 20.13 -29.16
CA CYS A 233 6.55 19.79 -29.90
C CYS A 233 5.30 20.55 -29.44
N PHE A 234 5.35 21.27 -28.29
CA PHE A 234 4.23 22.00 -27.70
C PHE A 234 4.47 23.52 -27.66
N LYS A 235 5.42 24.03 -28.44
CA LYS A 235 5.75 25.48 -28.46
C LYS A 235 4.82 26.32 -29.34
N ASP A 236 4.07 25.70 -30.22
CA ASP A 236 3.10 26.29 -31.13
C ASP A 236 1.68 25.88 -30.64
#